data_db5b741df9e502baf4c27249221a4c2e
#
_entry.id   db5b741df9e502baf4c27249221a4c2e
#
_cell.length_a   1.000
_cell.length_b   1.000
_cell.length_c   1.000
_cell.angle_alpha   90.00
_cell.angle_beta   90.00
_cell.angle_gamma   90.00
#
_symmetry.space_group_name_H-M   'P 1'
#
loop_
_entity.id
_entity.type
_entity.pdbx_description
1 polymer ?
#
loop_
_entity_poly.entity_id
_entity_poly.type
_entity_poly.pdbx_seq_one_letter_code
_entity_poly.pdbx_strand_id
1 'polypeptide(L)'
;MYIIDIGSNYDESKDIFISDQEIISLVNAWKSQVGRDPTDDEIARIINNLVNEEILYREAIALGLDKEDRIIKRRLAQKISFLKQESVIDKPSYEEISRFYDQNKDSYYISPTFTFTHHFFTNENNSLERSNQAILNIKNNKNISSDVFFLGKNFAEINMKGIESNFGVGLEVAFSNPDLNIWTGPYKSPFGHHLLFITNVKDGYYPDIKKIYKELEVDYIQLKRDVAVDNFINKVRSDYSIIINPDLKI
;
A
#
# COMPACT_ATOMS: atom_id res chain seq x y z
N MET A 1 -21.06 -4.62 21.50
CA MET A 1 -20.31 -5.42 22.49
C MET A 1 -20.81 -6.85 22.38
N TYR A 2 -20.14 -7.64 21.53
CA TYR A 2 -20.48 -9.06 21.37
C TYR A 2 -19.71 -9.85 22.43
N ILE A 3 -20.41 -10.32 23.43
CA ILE A 3 -19.90 -11.35 24.32
C ILE A 3 -20.10 -12.67 23.56
N ILE A 4 -19.01 -13.15 22.93
CA ILE A 4 -18.97 -14.54 22.47
C ILE A 4 -18.78 -15.37 23.73
N ASP A 5 -19.85 -15.99 24.16
CA ASP A 5 -19.81 -17.00 25.21
C ASP A 5 -19.09 -18.24 24.64
N ILE A 6 -17.77 -18.30 24.87
CA ILE A 6 -16.91 -19.42 24.46
C ILE A 6 -17.07 -20.55 25.55
N GLY A 7 -18.26 -20.89 25.91
CA GLY A 7 -18.54 -21.80 26.98
C GLY A 7 -19.74 -22.68 26.81
N SER A 8 -20.40 -22.73 25.68
CA SER A 8 -21.44 -23.74 25.47
C SER A 8 -20.86 -24.93 24.72
N ASN A 9 -20.89 -26.11 25.37
CA ASN A 9 -20.82 -27.40 24.72
C ASN A 9 -21.61 -27.34 23.41
N TYR A 10 -20.96 -27.69 22.30
CA TYR A 10 -21.66 -27.98 21.05
C TYR A 10 -22.58 -29.11 21.32
N ASP A 11 -23.82 -28.78 21.72
CA ASP A 11 -24.89 -29.76 21.83
C ASP A 11 -25.13 -30.26 20.40
N GLU A 12 -25.18 -31.60 20.22
CA GLU A 12 -25.50 -32.25 18.94
C GLU A 12 -26.97 -32.04 18.53
N SER A 13 -27.61 -30.99 19.01
CA SER A 13 -28.96 -30.62 18.62
C SER A 13 -28.96 -30.23 17.13
N LYS A 14 -29.80 -30.92 16.36
CA LYS A 14 -30.01 -30.60 14.95
C LYS A 14 -30.84 -29.31 14.75
N ASP A 15 -31.12 -28.59 15.82
CA ASP A 15 -31.88 -27.34 15.76
C ASP A 15 -31.06 -26.26 15.08
N ILE A 16 -31.65 -25.57 14.12
CA ILE A 16 -31.09 -24.41 13.46
C ILE A 16 -31.83 -23.20 13.99
N PHE A 17 -31.12 -22.36 14.73
CA PHE A 17 -31.63 -21.07 15.22
C PHE A 17 -31.12 -19.98 14.30
N ILE A 18 -32.03 -19.21 13.72
CA ILE A 18 -31.72 -18.04 12.91
C ILE A 18 -32.19 -16.81 13.70
N SER A 19 -31.27 -15.91 13.96
CA SER A 19 -31.57 -14.67 14.69
C SER A 19 -32.27 -13.64 13.80
N ASP A 20 -33.12 -12.80 14.42
CA ASP A 20 -33.73 -11.67 13.73
C ASP A 20 -32.67 -10.76 13.11
N GLN A 21 -31.50 -10.65 13.75
CA GLN A 21 -30.41 -9.78 13.29
C GLN A 21 -29.76 -10.30 11.99
N GLU A 22 -29.66 -11.61 11.81
CA GLU A 22 -29.19 -12.21 10.56
C GLU A 22 -30.18 -11.94 9.42
N ILE A 23 -31.49 -12.13 9.68
CA ILE A 23 -32.53 -11.84 8.70
C ILE A 23 -32.52 -10.37 8.31
N ILE A 24 -32.46 -9.45 9.28
CA ILE A 24 -32.41 -8.00 9.04
C ILE A 24 -31.16 -7.63 8.24
N SER A 25 -30.00 -8.23 8.54
CA SER A 25 -28.76 -7.97 7.81
C SER A 25 -28.87 -8.38 6.33
N LEU A 26 -29.42 -9.56 6.06
CA LEU A 26 -29.62 -10.05 4.68
C LEU A 26 -30.66 -9.24 3.92
N VAL A 27 -31.75 -8.83 4.58
CA VAL A 27 -32.77 -7.94 4.00
C VAL A 27 -32.18 -6.58 3.65
N ASN A 28 -31.33 -6.00 4.51
CA ASN A 28 -30.65 -4.73 4.23
C ASN A 28 -29.64 -4.84 3.07
N ALA A 29 -28.89 -5.96 3.02
CA ALA A 29 -27.99 -6.22 1.90
C ALA A 29 -28.78 -6.34 0.57
N TRP A 30 -29.91 -7.05 0.60
CA TRP A 30 -30.81 -7.18 -0.55
C TRP A 30 -31.36 -5.82 -1.00
N LYS A 31 -31.85 -4.97 -0.04
CA LYS A 31 -32.31 -3.59 -0.32
C LYS A 31 -31.24 -2.74 -0.98
N SER A 32 -30.01 -2.83 -0.49
CA SER A 32 -28.88 -2.07 -1.06
C SER A 32 -28.56 -2.48 -2.48
N GLN A 33 -28.77 -3.75 -2.83
CA GLN A 33 -28.48 -4.29 -4.15
C GLN A 33 -29.63 -4.04 -5.15
N VAL A 34 -30.90 -4.17 -4.71
CA VAL A 34 -32.08 -4.10 -5.58
C VAL A 34 -32.72 -2.71 -5.59
N GLY A 35 -32.46 -1.86 -4.58
CA GLY A 35 -32.95 -0.49 -4.49
C GLY A 35 -34.41 -0.34 -4.03
N ARG A 36 -35.03 -1.42 -3.50
CA ARG A 36 -36.38 -1.42 -2.92
C ARG A 36 -36.50 -2.41 -1.79
N ASP A 37 -37.58 -2.37 -1.04
CA ASP A 37 -37.92 -3.36 -0.04
C ASP A 37 -38.25 -4.71 -0.70
N PRO A 38 -37.86 -5.86 -0.09
CA PRO A 38 -38.26 -7.19 -0.55
C PRO A 38 -39.75 -7.42 -0.29
N THR A 39 -40.37 -8.24 -1.12
CA THR A 39 -41.71 -8.78 -0.90
C THR A 39 -41.65 -9.92 0.13
N ASP A 40 -42.82 -10.33 0.67
CA ASP A 40 -42.90 -11.46 1.60
C ASP A 40 -42.32 -12.75 1.00
N ASP A 41 -42.57 -13.01 -0.29
CA ASP A 41 -42.00 -14.17 -1.00
C ASP A 41 -40.47 -14.07 -1.14
N GLU A 42 -39.94 -12.87 -1.30
CA GLU A 42 -38.49 -12.64 -1.37
C GLU A 42 -37.85 -12.81 0.01
N ILE A 43 -38.51 -12.35 1.08
CA ILE A 43 -38.08 -12.61 2.45
C ILE A 43 -38.08 -14.11 2.75
N ALA A 44 -39.14 -14.82 2.39
CA ALA A 44 -39.20 -16.26 2.57
C ALA A 44 -38.06 -16.99 1.82
N ARG A 45 -37.72 -16.56 0.60
CA ARG A 45 -36.57 -17.11 -0.14
C ARG A 45 -35.23 -16.80 0.53
N ILE A 46 -35.05 -15.59 1.05
CA ILE A 46 -33.83 -15.21 1.79
C ILE A 46 -33.66 -16.13 3.01
N ILE A 47 -34.71 -16.33 3.80
CA ILE A 47 -34.70 -17.20 4.97
C ILE A 47 -34.40 -18.66 4.58
N ASN A 48 -35.08 -19.18 3.55
CA ASN A 48 -34.84 -20.54 3.09
C ASN A 48 -33.41 -20.78 2.59
N ASN A 49 -32.84 -19.79 1.90
CA ASN A 49 -31.44 -19.87 1.46
C ASN A 49 -30.48 -19.89 2.64
N LEU A 50 -30.73 -19.09 3.68
CA LEU A 50 -29.92 -19.07 4.90
C LEU A 50 -30.00 -20.44 5.64
N VAL A 51 -31.20 -21.00 5.75
CA VAL A 51 -31.39 -22.34 6.35
C VAL A 51 -30.61 -23.39 5.56
N ASN A 52 -30.73 -23.39 4.24
CA ASN A 52 -30.03 -24.36 3.39
C ASN A 52 -28.50 -24.22 3.50
N GLU A 53 -28.00 -22.98 3.56
CA GLU A 53 -26.57 -22.70 3.77
C GLU A 53 -26.08 -23.27 5.10
N GLU A 54 -26.82 -23.07 6.19
CA GLU A 54 -26.49 -23.62 7.52
C GLU A 54 -26.48 -25.13 7.54
N ILE A 55 -27.48 -25.78 6.92
CA ILE A 55 -27.54 -27.24 6.79
C ILE A 55 -26.29 -27.75 6.05
N LEU A 56 -25.99 -27.18 4.88
CA LEU A 56 -24.85 -27.62 4.07
C LEU A 56 -23.53 -27.37 4.80
N TYR A 57 -23.42 -26.26 5.54
CA TYR A 57 -22.25 -25.98 6.37
C TYR A 57 -22.05 -27.03 7.45
N ARG A 58 -23.08 -27.37 8.22
CA ARG A 58 -22.98 -28.39 9.26
C ARG A 58 -22.60 -29.77 8.68
N GLU A 59 -23.20 -30.18 7.58
CA GLU A 59 -22.84 -31.41 6.90
C GLU A 59 -21.40 -31.41 6.39
N ALA A 60 -20.94 -30.27 5.84
CA ALA A 60 -19.56 -30.13 5.38
C ALA A 60 -18.54 -30.24 6.52
N ILE A 61 -18.84 -29.66 7.69
CA ILE A 61 -18.01 -29.79 8.90
C ILE A 61 -18.04 -31.27 9.40
N ALA A 62 -19.19 -31.91 9.42
CA ALA A 62 -19.31 -33.32 9.82
C ALA A 62 -18.50 -34.26 8.90
N LEU A 63 -18.44 -33.96 7.62
CA LEU A 63 -17.59 -34.64 6.62
C LEU A 63 -16.11 -34.26 6.69
N GLY A 64 -15.73 -33.27 7.49
CA GLY A 64 -14.36 -32.81 7.65
C GLY A 64 -13.80 -32.09 6.44
N LEU A 65 -14.64 -31.50 5.57
CA LEU A 65 -14.23 -30.81 4.35
C LEU A 65 -13.41 -29.54 4.63
N ASP A 66 -13.47 -29.00 5.85
CA ASP A 66 -12.68 -27.86 6.33
C ASP A 66 -11.22 -28.21 6.62
N LYS A 67 -10.92 -29.49 6.93
CA LYS A 67 -9.65 -29.90 7.54
C LYS A 67 -8.44 -29.78 6.62
N GLU A 68 -8.61 -29.98 5.32
CA GLU A 68 -7.50 -29.94 4.34
C GLU A 68 -7.63 -28.82 3.32
N ASP A 69 -8.74 -28.10 3.32
CA ASP A 69 -8.94 -26.97 2.42
C ASP A 69 -8.17 -25.73 2.87
N ARG A 70 -7.17 -25.33 2.04
CA ARG A 70 -6.36 -24.15 2.33
C ARG A 70 -7.13 -22.84 2.26
N ILE A 71 -8.20 -22.77 1.48
CA ILE A 71 -9.02 -21.56 1.34
C ILE A 71 -9.81 -21.35 2.62
N ILE A 72 -10.45 -22.41 3.14
CA ILE A 72 -11.20 -22.39 4.41
C ILE A 72 -10.25 -22.04 5.56
N LYS A 73 -9.11 -22.75 5.68
CA LYS A 73 -8.09 -22.46 6.72
C LYS A 73 -7.63 -21.00 6.68
N ARG A 74 -7.30 -20.49 5.49
CA ARG A 74 -6.88 -19.08 5.33
C ARG A 74 -7.99 -18.12 5.73
N ARG A 75 -9.25 -18.41 5.36
CA ARG A 75 -10.39 -17.55 5.69
C ARG A 75 -10.66 -17.51 7.20
N LEU A 76 -10.57 -18.64 7.89
CA LEU A 76 -10.70 -18.70 9.33
C LEU A 76 -9.55 -17.97 10.05
N ALA A 77 -8.31 -18.16 9.58
CA ALA A 77 -7.15 -17.42 10.11
C ALA A 77 -7.31 -15.91 9.93
N GLN A 78 -7.76 -15.44 8.76
CA GLN A 78 -8.06 -14.02 8.53
C GLN A 78 -9.16 -13.53 9.49
N LYS A 79 -10.21 -14.31 9.73
CA LYS A 79 -11.31 -13.94 10.64
C LYS A 79 -10.80 -13.74 12.08
N ILE A 80 -9.93 -14.62 12.56
CA ILE A 80 -9.29 -14.47 13.88
C ILE A 80 -8.39 -13.22 13.90
N SER A 81 -7.60 -12.98 12.85
CA SER A 81 -6.77 -11.77 12.77
C SER A 81 -7.61 -10.51 12.85
N PHE A 82 -8.73 -10.42 12.12
CA PHE A 82 -9.64 -9.28 12.19
C PHE A 82 -10.23 -9.08 13.60
N LEU A 83 -10.67 -10.16 14.26
CA LEU A 83 -11.18 -10.07 15.64
C LEU A 83 -10.13 -9.51 16.61
N LYS A 84 -8.84 -9.84 16.41
CA LYS A 84 -7.77 -9.29 17.24
C LYS A 84 -7.46 -7.83 16.89
N GLN A 85 -7.51 -7.45 15.63
CA GLN A 85 -7.39 -6.07 15.19
C GLN A 85 -8.51 -5.18 15.70
N GLU A 86 -9.76 -5.67 15.70
CA GLU A 86 -10.92 -4.96 16.22
C GLU A 86 -10.89 -4.78 17.75
N SER A 87 -10.08 -5.57 18.47
CA SER A 87 -9.89 -5.36 19.91
C SER A 87 -9.08 -4.10 20.25
N VAL A 88 -8.44 -3.47 19.25
CA VAL A 88 -7.74 -2.19 19.36
C VAL A 88 -8.77 -1.06 19.18
N ILE A 89 -9.39 -0.64 20.27
CA ILE A 89 -10.52 0.33 20.26
C ILE A 89 -10.06 1.74 20.63
N ASP A 90 -8.94 1.88 21.35
CA ASP A 90 -8.56 3.15 21.95
C ASP A 90 -8.03 4.12 20.90
N LYS A 91 -8.60 5.32 20.89
CA LYS A 91 -8.07 6.43 20.12
C LYS A 91 -6.73 6.84 20.70
N PRO A 92 -5.67 6.92 19.88
CA PRO A 92 -4.34 7.29 20.39
C PRO A 92 -4.31 8.72 20.91
N SER A 93 -3.52 8.92 21.95
CA SER A 93 -3.22 10.25 22.46
C SER A 93 -2.23 11.00 21.55
N TYR A 94 -2.19 12.33 21.70
CA TYR A 94 -1.22 13.13 20.95
C TYR A 94 0.23 12.72 21.27
N GLU A 95 0.52 12.38 22.53
CA GLU A 95 1.84 11.95 22.98
C GLU A 95 2.27 10.62 22.36
N GLU A 96 1.34 9.69 22.14
CA GLU A 96 1.62 8.44 21.48
C GLU A 96 1.94 8.65 19.99
N ILE A 97 1.15 9.49 19.31
CA ILE A 97 1.37 9.85 17.91
C ILE A 97 2.69 10.61 17.75
N SER A 98 3.01 11.53 18.67
CA SER A 98 4.29 12.26 18.64
C SER A 98 5.48 11.33 18.76
N ARG A 99 5.45 10.40 19.72
CA ARG A 99 6.52 9.40 19.89
C ARG A 99 6.62 8.48 18.67
N PHE A 100 5.50 8.06 18.11
CA PHE A 100 5.47 7.25 16.88
C PHE A 100 6.13 7.99 15.72
N TYR A 101 5.79 9.26 15.52
CA TYR A 101 6.41 10.09 14.50
C TYR A 101 7.92 10.20 14.69
N ASP A 102 8.40 10.50 15.91
CA ASP A 102 9.82 10.64 16.20
C ASP A 102 10.60 9.35 15.93
N GLN A 103 10.00 8.19 16.23
CA GLN A 103 10.59 6.88 15.98
C GLN A 103 10.60 6.47 14.50
N ASN A 104 9.69 6.99 13.70
CA ASN A 104 9.51 6.63 12.30
C ASN A 104 9.73 7.81 11.35
N LYS A 105 10.39 8.85 11.80
CA LYS A 105 10.50 10.15 11.13
C LYS A 105 10.99 10.05 9.68
N ASP A 106 11.95 9.16 9.43
CA ASP A 106 12.53 8.95 8.10
C ASP A 106 11.53 8.40 7.08
N SER A 107 10.50 7.67 7.52
CA SER A 107 9.42 7.19 6.66
C SER A 107 8.52 8.31 6.14
N TYR A 108 8.50 9.45 6.82
CA TYR A 108 7.71 10.63 6.48
C TYR A 108 8.54 11.75 5.86
N TYR A 109 9.82 11.49 5.58
CA TYR A 109 10.66 12.48 4.91
C TYR A 109 10.19 12.75 3.49
N ILE A 110 9.89 13.99 3.19
CA ILE A 110 9.57 14.44 1.85
C ILE A 110 10.88 14.80 1.14
N SER A 111 11.20 14.00 0.13
CA SER A 111 12.43 14.18 -0.63
C SER A 111 12.43 15.50 -1.42
N PRO A 112 13.63 16.08 -1.67
CA PRO A 112 13.74 17.28 -2.49
C PRO A 112 13.20 17.05 -3.91
N THR A 113 12.67 18.10 -4.50
CA THR A 113 12.17 18.07 -5.88
C THR A 113 12.84 19.15 -6.72
N PHE A 114 12.96 18.83 -8.01
CA PHE A 114 13.69 19.64 -8.99
C PHE A 114 12.78 20.01 -10.15
N THR A 115 12.90 21.25 -10.60
CA THR A 115 12.26 21.72 -11.84
C THR A 115 13.35 22.07 -12.82
N PHE A 116 13.32 21.46 -14.00
CA PHE A 116 14.37 21.64 -14.98
C PHE A 116 13.88 21.46 -16.42
N THR A 117 14.66 21.99 -17.34
CA THR A 117 14.58 21.74 -18.77
C THR A 117 15.84 20.99 -19.19
N HIS A 118 15.75 20.10 -20.18
CA HIS A 118 16.95 19.47 -20.73
C HIS A 118 16.99 19.50 -22.25
N HIS A 119 18.20 19.40 -22.78
CA HIS A 119 18.50 19.06 -24.17
C HIS A 119 19.08 17.63 -24.20
N PHE A 120 18.53 16.78 -25.04
CA PHE A 120 18.89 15.38 -25.15
C PHE A 120 19.68 15.14 -26.47
N PHE A 121 20.66 14.23 -26.38
CA PHE A 121 21.47 13.76 -27.48
C PHE A 121 21.53 12.22 -27.39
N THR A 122 20.81 11.54 -28.27
CA THR A 122 20.76 10.08 -28.30
C THR A 122 22.14 9.46 -28.50
N ASN A 123 22.37 8.26 -28.02
CA ASN A 123 23.65 7.54 -28.12
C ASN A 123 24.17 7.35 -29.57
N GLU A 124 23.33 7.63 -30.55
CA GLU A 124 23.71 7.63 -31.96
C GLU A 124 24.53 8.90 -32.31
N ASN A 125 25.37 8.80 -33.34
CA ASN A 125 26.08 9.93 -33.95
C ASN A 125 26.90 10.80 -32.95
N ASN A 126 27.78 10.18 -32.16
CA ASN A 126 28.72 10.89 -31.27
C ASN A 126 27.99 11.86 -30.28
N SER A 127 27.06 11.35 -29.50
CA SER A 127 26.25 12.15 -28.57
C SER A 127 27.07 13.02 -27.62
N LEU A 128 28.23 12.57 -27.15
CA LEU A 128 29.11 13.32 -26.28
C LEU A 128 29.69 14.55 -27.00
N GLU A 129 30.17 14.39 -28.23
CA GLU A 129 30.72 15.48 -29.01
C GLU A 129 29.65 16.52 -29.37
N ARG A 130 28.47 16.05 -29.81
CA ARG A 130 27.31 16.90 -30.12
C ARG A 130 26.86 17.71 -28.91
N SER A 131 26.78 17.09 -27.73
CA SER A 131 26.39 17.75 -26.49
C SER A 131 27.47 18.76 -26.01
N ASN A 132 28.76 18.45 -26.14
CA ASN A 132 29.84 19.38 -25.86
C ASN A 132 29.80 20.62 -26.80
N GLN A 133 29.56 20.40 -28.09
CA GLN A 133 29.41 21.52 -29.03
C GLN A 133 28.15 22.33 -28.72
N ALA A 134 27.06 21.70 -28.32
CA ALA A 134 25.83 22.38 -27.98
C ALA A 134 25.98 23.26 -26.74
N ILE A 135 26.67 22.82 -25.67
CA ILE A 135 26.88 23.68 -24.49
C ILE A 135 27.80 24.89 -24.81
N LEU A 136 28.79 24.72 -25.68
CA LEU A 136 29.60 25.83 -26.16
C LEU A 136 28.76 26.82 -26.98
N ASN A 137 27.86 26.32 -27.82
CA ASN A 137 26.96 27.17 -28.60
C ASN A 137 26.01 27.97 -27.71
N ILE A 138 25.44 27.32 -26.68
CA ILE A 138 24.59 27.98 -25.66
C ILE A 138 25.34 29.11 -24.97
N LYS A 139 26.58 28.88 -24.53
CA LYS A 139 27.43 29.90 -23.88
C LYS A 139 27.75 31.10 -24.80
N ASN A 140 27.73 30.85 -26.10
CA ASN A 140 27.96 31.89 -27.12
C ASN A 140 26.66 32.48 -27.72
N ASN A 141 25.51 32.25 -27.09
CA ASN A 141 24.16 32.66 -27.54
C ASN A 141 23.82 32.18 -28.97
N LYS A 142 24.33 31.03 -29.39
CA LYS A 142 24.02 30.41 -30.67
C LYS A 142 22.90 29.39 -30.54
N ASN A 143 22.13 29.24 -31.61
CA ASN A 143 21.10 28.19 -31.66
C ASN A 143 21.71 26.79 -31.61
N ILE A 144 21.01 25.88 -30.94
CA ILE A 144 21.37 24.47 -30.87
C ILE A 144 20.26 23.61 -31.42
N SER A 145 20.61 22.42 -31.93
CA SER A 145 19.70 21.36 -32.26
C SER A 145 19.95 20.22 -31.29
N SER A 146 18.91 19.70 -30.70
CA SER A 146 18.90 18.50 -29.81
C SER A 146 17.90 17.49 -30.31
N ASP A 147 18.06 16.24 -29.89
CA ASP A 147 17.14 15.17 -30.25
C ASP A 147 15.88 15.23 -29.37
N VAL A 148 14.84 14.52 -29.81
CA VAL A 148 13.60 14.43 -29.05
C VAL A 148 13.75 13.35 -27.99
N PHE A 149 13.44 13.71 -26.76
CA PHE A 149 13.34 12.72 -25.66
C PHE A 149 11.89 12.28 -25.50
N PHE A 150 11.65 11.01 -25.34
CA PHE A 150 10.31 10.42 -25.35
C PHE A 150 9.38 10.91 -24.22
N LEU A 151 9.93 11.35 -23.08
CA LEU A 151 9.17 11.95 -21.97
C LEU A 151 9.09 13.49 -22.05
N GLY A 152 9.56 14.09 -23.16
CA GLY A 152 9.54 15.53 -23.32
C GLY A 152 10.79 16.22 -22.80
N LYS A 153 10.69 17.55 -22.69
CA LYS A 153 11.85 18.43 -22.47
C LYS A 153 11.84 19.09 -21.08
N ASN A 154 10.66 19.29 -20.51
CA ASN A 154 10.47 20.06 -19.28
C ASN A 154 9.91 19.18 -18.19
N PHE A 155 10.50 19.26 -17.02
CA PHE A 155 10.11 18.48 -15.83
C PHE A 155 9.89 19.43 -14.66
N ALA A 156 8.75 19.27 -13.97
CA ALA A 156 8.39 20.11 -12.84
C ALA A 156 8.23 19.26 -11.59
N GLU A 157 8.87 19.68 -10.49
CA GLU A 157 8.75 19.10 -9.15
C GLU A 157 8.99 17.58 -9.10
N ILE A 158 9.94 17.08 -9.89
CA ILE A 158 10.32 15.68 -9.92
C ILE A 158 11.39 15.40 -8.85
N ASN A 159 11.20 14.35 -8.06
CA ASN A 159 12.19 13.92 -7.07
C ASN A 159 13.25 12.99 -7.68
N MET A 160 14.29 12.65 -6.91
CA MET A 160 15.40 11.84 -7.39
C MET A 160 14.96 10.46 -7.90
N LYS A 161 14.01 9.81 -7.21
CA LYS A 161 13.44 8.51 -7.64
C LYS A 161 12.75 8.63 -9.02
N GLY A 162 12.01 9.72 -9.23
CA GLY A 162 11.39 10.02 -10.52
C GLY A 162 12.42 10.31 -11.61
N ILE A 163 13.52 11.03 -11.29
CA ILE A 163 14.63 11.26 -12.22
C ILE A 163 15.26 9.93 -12.63
N GLU A 164 15.60 9.07 -11.67
CA GLU A 164 16.17 7.76 -11.93
C GLU A 164 15.22 6.87 -12.76
N SER A 165 13.93 6.88 -12.44
CA SER A 165 12.91 6.13 -13.19
C SER A 165 12.77 6.58 -14.64
N ASN A 166 12.87 7.89 -14.90
CA ASN A 166 12.65 8.49 -16.23
C ASN A 166 13.90 8.50 -17.10
N PHE A 167 15.08 8.63 -16.49
CA PHE A 167 16.34 8.84 -17.21
C PHE A 167 17.33 7.68 -17.01
N GLY A 168 17.04 6.73 -16.11
CA GLY A 168 18.00 5.75 -15.66
C GLY A 168 19.09 6.35 -14.77
N VAL A 169 20.11 5.55 -14.45
CA VAL A 169 21.25 5.99 -13.62
C VAL A 169 22.18 6.92 -14.40
N GLY A 170 22.82 7.84 -13.68
CA GLY A 170 23.90 8.71 -14.19
C GLY A 170 23.56 10.20 -14.19
N LEU A 171 22.29 10.60 -14.09
CA LEU A 171 21.91 11.99 -13.97
C LEU A 171 21.93 12.52 -12.53
N GLU A 172 21.94 11.65 -11.53
CA GLU A 172 21.90 11.98 -10.09
C GLU A 172 23.01 12.97 -9.69
N VAL A 173 24.16 12.89 -10.34
CA VAL A 173 25.31 13.79 -10.10
C VAL A 173 24.93 15.25 -10.36
N ALA A 174 24.10 15.52 -11.36
CA ALA A 174 23.66 16.87 -11.70
C ALA A 174 22.76 17.52 -10.64
N PHE A 175 22.13 16.71 -9.82
CA PHE A 175 21.13 17.13 -8.83
C PHE A 175 21.67 17.12 -7.39
N SER A 176 22.88 16.58 -7.15
CA SER A 176 23.47 16.52 -5.81
C SER A 176 23.84 17.89 -5.25
N ASN A 177 24.30 18.80 -6.11
CA ASN A 177 24.57 20.20 -5.78
C ASN A 177 24.37 21.05 -7.04
N PRO A 178 23.13 21.30 -7.46
CA PRO A 178 22.85 21.88 -8.76
C PRO A 178 23.16 23.37 -8.84
N ASP A 179 23.83 23.77 -9.91
CA ASP A 179 23.92 25.16 -10.29
C ASP A 179 22.60 25.61 -10.92
N LEU A 180 21.94 26.59 -10.32
CA LEU A 180 20.64 27.07 -10.78
C LEU A 180 20.77 28.11 -11.91
N ASN A 181 19.80 28.08 -12.84
CA ASN A 181 19.64 29.03 -13.92
C ASN A 181 20.82 29.11 -14.88
N ILE A 182 21.61 28.05 -14.97
CA ILE A 182 22.65 27.90 -15.99
C ILE A 182 22.57 26.54 -16.65
N TRP A 183 23.01 26.45 -17.90
CA TRP A 183 23.13 25.16 -18.57
C TRP A 183 24.39 24.43 -18.11
N THR A 184 24.21 23.20 -17.64
CA THR A 184 25.27 22.31 -17.16
C THR A 184 25.27 20.97 -17.91
N GLY A 185 26.35 20.23 -17.80
CA GLY A 185 26.54 18.96 -18.49
C GLY A 185 27.72 19.03 -19.50
N PRO A 186 27.86 18.02 -20.38
CA PRO A 186 26.90 16.93 -20.58
C PRO A 186 26.94 15.85 -19.49
N TYR A 187 25.77 15.36 -19.10
CA TYR A 187 25.58 14.23 -18.18
C TYR A 187 25.15 12.99 -18.97
N LYS A 188 25.73 11.84 -18.64
CA LYS A 188 25.45 10.59 -19.35
C LYS A 188 24.29 9.83 -18.69
N SER A 189 23.41 9.30 -19.51
CA SER A 189 22.38 8.32 -19.12
C SER A 189 22.47 7.08 -20.02
N PRO A 190 21.70 6.00 -19.74
CA PRO A 190 21.56 4.87 -20.66
C PRO A 190 21.06 5.25 -22.06
N PHE A 191 20.31 6.34 -22.19
CA PHE A 191 19.74 6.81 -23.45
C PHE A 191 20.67 7.68 -24.27
N GLY A 192 21.63 8.36 -23.62
CA GLY A 192 22.53 9.31 -24.29
C GLY A 192 23.09 10.36 -23.34
N HIS A 193 23.35 11.57 -23.87
CA HIS A 193 23.85 12.70 -23.11
C HIS A 193 22.80 13.78 -22.95
N HIS A 194 22.82 14.45 -21.81
CA HIS A 194 21.86 15.49 -21.45
C HIS A 194 22.58 16.76 -21.02
N LEU A 195 22.12 17.89 -21.52
CA LEU A 195 22.40 19.20 -20.93
C LEU A 195 21.21 19.61 -20.10
N LEU A 196 21.44 20.08 -18.89
CA LEU A 196 20.39 20.41 -17.94
C LEU A 196 20.39 21.91 -17.62
N PHE A 197 19.19 22.47 -17.48
CA PHE A 197 18.95 23.82 -16.99
C PHE A 197 17.97 23.69 -15.81
N ILE A 198 18.51 23.69 -14.59
CA ILE A 198 17.72 23.56 -13.38
C ILE A 198 17.26 24.92 -12.93
N THR A 199 15.96 25.13 -12.89
CA THR A 199 15.34 26.43 -12.57
C THR A 199 14.94 26.56 -11.13
N ASN A 200 14.60 25.42 -10.47
CA ASN A 200 14.15 25.45 -9.08
C ASN A 200 14.49 24.13 -8.37
N VAL A 201 14.84 24.27 -7.11
CA VAL A 201 14.98 23.15 -6.16
C VAL A 201 14.09 23.47 -4.96
N LYS A 202 13.23 22.53 -4.60
CA LYS A 202 12.55 22.55 -3.30
C LYS A 202 13.27 21.56 -2.41
N ASP A 203 13.80 22.05 -1.30
CA ASP A 203 14.51 21.23 -0.34
C ASP A 203 13.59 20.15 0.24
N GLY A 204 14.17 19.00 0.56
CA GLY A 204 13.50 17.98 1.32
C GLY A 204 13.30 18.41 2.77
N TYR A 205 12.23 17.92 3.38
CA TYR A 205 11.91 18.30 4.75
C TYR A 205 11.13 17.21 5.47
N TYR A 206 11.16 17.28 6.80
CA TYR A 206 10.27 16.51 7.65
C TYR A 206 9.00 17.33 7.90
N PRO A 207 7.81 16.84 7.53
CA PRO A 207 6.58 17.58 7.72
C PRO A 207 6.26 17.81 9.20
N ASP A 208 5.66 18.94 9.50
CA ASP A 208 5.13 19.21 10.84
C ASP A 208 4.04 18.17 11.18
N ILE A 209 4.12 17.62 12.38
CA ILE A 209 3.19 16.60 12.89
C ILE A 209 1.72 17.02 12.71
N LYS A 210 1.40 18.31 12.86
CA LYS A 210 0.03 18.81 12.70
C LYS A 210 -0.48 18.66 11.27
N LYS A 211 0.41 18.73 10.27
CA LYS A 211 0.04 18.62 8.86
C LYS A 211 -0.27 17.18 8.45
N ILE A 212 0.40 16.23 9.07
CA ILE A 212 0.28 14.80 8.75
C ILE A 212 -0.37 13.99 9.88
N TYR A 213 -0.98 14.66 10.87
CA TYR A 213 -1.51 14.02 12.08
C TYR A 213 -2.50 12.89 11.76
N LYS A 214 -3.39 13.08 10.78
CA LYS A 214 -4.36 12.05 10.37
C LYS A 214 -3.70 10.83 9.74
N GLU A 215 -2.67 11.05 8.96
CA GLU A 215 -1.87 9.98 8.37
C GLU A 215 -1.15 9.18 9.46
N LEU A 216 -0.49 9.88 10.37
CA LEU A 216 0.17 9.27 11.54
C LEU A 216 -0.81 8.50 12.43
N GLU A 217 -2.02 9.02 12.65
CA GLU A 217 -3.06 8.34 13.43
C GLU A 217 -3.47 7.01 12.78
N VAL A 218 -3.66 6.99 11.47
CA VAL A 218 -3.99 5.78 10.70
C VAL A 218 -2.86 4.76 10.78
N ASP A 219 -1.62 5.18 10.52
CA ASP A 219 -0.45 4.31 10.53
C ASP A 219 -0.18 3.74 11.93
N TYR A 220 -0.32 4.56 12.97
CA TYR A 220 -0.18 4.12 14.35
C TYR A 220 -1.24 3.10 14.76
N ILE A 221 -2.51 3.34 14.40
CA ILE A 221 -3.60 2.39 14.66
C ILE A 221 -3.34 1.08 13.91
N GLN A 222 -2.86 1.14 12.66
CA GLN A 222 -2.51 -0.06 11.91
C GLN A 222 -1.37 -0.83 12.58
N LEU A 223 -0.30 -0.15 13.01
CA LEU A 223 0.78 -0.78 13.77
C LEU A 223 0.25 -1.47 15.04
N LYS A 224 -0.62 -0.81 15.80
CA LYS A 224 -1.22 -1.41 17.01
C LYS A 224 -2.04 -2.65 16.70
N ARG A 225 -2.79 -2.65 15.59
CA ARG A 225 -3.57 -3.80 15.12
C ARG A 225 -2.68 -4.97 14.75
N ASP A 226 -1.58 -4.71 14.03
CA ASP A 226 -0.62 -5.74 13.65
C ASP A 226 0.07 -6.32 14.89
N VAL A 227 0.50 -5.47 15.82
CA VAL A 227 1.06 -5.89 17.11
C VAL A 227 0.06 -6.73 17.93
N ALA A 228 -1.23 -6.41 17.91
CA ALA A 228 -2.25 -7.20 18.61
C ALA A 228 -2.37 -8.62 18.04
N VAL A 229 -2.28 -8.77 16.72
CA VAL A 229 -2.27 -10.09 16.05
C VAL A 229 -1.00 -10.85 16.39
N ASP A 230 0.17 -10.21 16.31
CA ASP A 230 1.46 -10.84 16.62
C ASP A 230 1.54 -11.29 18.07
N ASN A 231 1.07 -10.46 19.00
CA ASN A 231 1.01 -10.80 20.42
C ASN A 231 0.08 -12.00 20.67
N PHE A 232 -1.05 -12.06 19.98
CA PHE A 232 -1.95 -13.21 20.07
C PHE A 232 -1.26 -14.47 19.54
N ILE A 233 -0.66 -14.42 18.35
CA ILE A 233 0.05 -15.56 17.76
C ILE A 233 1.19 -16.02 18.69
N ASN A 234 1.99 -15.10 19.20
CA ASN A 234 3.11 -15.44 20.10
C ASN A 234 2.62 -16.08 21.40
N LYS A 235 1.49 -15.60 21.94
CA LYS A 235 0.89 -16.17 23.16
C LYS A 235 0.45 -17.61 22.96
N VAL A 236 -0.25 -17.90 21.84
CA VAL A 236 -0.79 -19.25 21.60
C VAL A 236 0.24 -20.19 20.98
N ARG A 237 1.34 -19.67 20.41
CA ARG A 237 2.36 -20.46 19.72
C ARG A 237 3.01 -21.51 20.63
N SER A 238 3.15 -21.21 21.91
CA SER A 238 3.72 -22.14 22.90
C SER A 238 2.87 -23.39 23.12
N ASP A 239 1.58 -23.34 22.77
CA ASP A 239 0.65 -24.44 22.93
C ASP A 239 0.76 -25.47 21.80
N TYR A 240 1.57 -25.15 20.76
CA TYR A 240 1.73 -25.98 19.56
C TYR A 240 3.15 -26.53 19.44
N SER A 241 3.26 -27.84 19.16
CA SER A 241 4.52 -28.44 18.71
C SER A 241 4.66 -28.27 17.19
N ILE A 242 5.68 -27.54 16.75
CA ILE A 242 5.90 -27.28 15.33
C ILE A 242 6.99 -28.22 14.83
N ILE A 243 6.60 -29.18 14.00
CA ILE A 243 7.51 -30.13 13.36
C ILE A 243 7.61 -29.76 11.87
N ILE A 244 8.80 -29.41 11.44
CA ILE A 244 9.12 -29.14 10.03
C ILE A 244 9.90 -30.35 9.51
N ASN A 245 9.52 -30.87 8.34
CA ASN A 245 10.26 -31.98 7.72
C ASN A 245 11.72 -31.57 7.50
N PRO A 246 12.70 -32.25 8.16
CA PRO A 246 14.12 -31.89 8.08
C PRO A 246 14.72 -32.16 6.68
N ASP A 247 14.07 -33.00 5.86
CA ASP A 247 14.54 -33.33 4.52
C ASP A 247 14.05 -32.34 3.44
N LEU A 248 13.29 -31.31 3.85
CA LEU A 248 12.83 -30.27 2.92
C LEU A 248 14.01 -29.39 2.49
N LYS A 249 14.52 -29.64 1.27
CA LYS A 249 15.47 -28.73 0.61
C LYS A 249 14.69 -27.61 -0.05
N ILE A 250 14.85 -26.39 0.42
CA ILE A 250 14.32 -25.15 -0.17
C ILE A 250 15.40 -24.53 -1.05
#